data_fac2fc36934eb0691763001301ccffbd
#
_entry.id   fac2fc36934eb0691763001301ccffbd
#
_cell.length_a   1.000
_cell.length_b   1.000
_cell.length_c   1.000
_cell.angle_alpha   90.00
_cell.angle_beta   90.00
_cell.angle_gamma   90.00
#
_symmetry.space_group_name_H-M   'P 1'
#
loop_
_entity.id
_entity.type
_entity.pdbx_description
1 polymer ?
#
loop_
_entity_poly.entity_id
_entity_poly.type
_entity_poly.pdbx_seq_one_letter_code
_entity_poly.pdbx_strand_id
1 'polypeptide(L)'
;MVVWTTGGVTSKTMKNRKASATSEPGPRLQHVNQYLEKNFPDFFAEARFQVGSDDYFLYSRFGQYLARSIENKRASREKIYRGFTVLNKMARVSAKDPAVRRMLVTGPLEQIIDHPKARALARKRLSPVAQGYLEGLCE
;
A
#
# COMPACT_ATOMS: atom_id res chain seq x y z
N MET A 1 -15.87 -28.29 4.11
CA MET A 1 -16.53 -28.35 4.37
C MET A 1 -16.39 -28.57 4.61
N VAL A 2 -15.97 -28.51 4.44
CA VAL A 2 -16.17 -28.62 4.79
C VAL A 2 -15.73 -28.71 5.18
N VAL A 3 -15.34 -28.11 5.18
CA VAL A 3 -15.46 -28.20 5.56
C VAL A 3 -15.06 -28.20 5.97
N TRP A 4 -15.02 -28.34 6.03
CA TRP A 4 -15.10 -28.28 6.39
C TRP A 4 -14.60 -28.40 6.80
N THR A 5 -14.22 -28.25 6.64
CA THR A 5 -14.23 -28.39 6.94
C THR A 5 -13.70 -28.35 7.26
N THR A 6 -13.40 -28.50 6.95
CA THR A 6 -13.30 -28.50 7.14
C THR A 6 -12.81 -28.22 7.37
N GLY A 7 -12.43 -28.11 6.83
CA GLY A 7 -12.34 -27.67 7.00
C GLY A 7 -11.89 -27.33 6.92
N GLY A 8 -11.54 -27.46 6.59
CA GLY A 8 -11.64 -27.00 6.56
C GLY A 8 -11.30 -26.70 6.34
N VAL A 9 -10.94 -26.86 6.37
CA VAL A 9 -11.19 -26.51 6.04
C VAL A 9 -10.96 -26.16 5.94
N THR A 10 -10.51 -26.07 5.69
CA THR A 10 -10.82 -25.77 5.42
C THR A 10 -10.67 -25.38 5.34
N SER A 11 -10.09 -25.12 5.27
CA SER A 11 -10.49 -24.78 5.00
C SER A 11 -10.34 -24.47 4.81
N LYS A 12 -9.96 -24.08 4.62
CA LYS A 12 -10.26 -23.89 4.29
C LYS A 12 -10.21 -23.47 3.99
N THR A 13 -9.69 -23.51 3.79
CA THR A 13 -10.07 -23.27 3.34
C THR A 13 -9.95 -23.06 2.93
N MET A 14 -9.53 -22.96 2.67
CA MET A 14 -9.87 -22.82 2.17
C MET A 14 -9.73 -22.69 1.67
N LYS A 15 -9.31 -22.60 1.44
CA LYS A 15 -9.51 -22.59 0.89
C LYS A 15 -9.46 -22.31 0.23
N ASN A 16 -9.17 -22.41 -0.03
CA ASN A 16 -9.25 -22.22 -0.78
C ASN A 16 -9.02 -21.88 -1.30
N ARG A 17 -8.71 -21.61 -1.63
CA ARG A 17 -8.50 -21.36 -2.17
C ARG A 17 -7.84 -21.11 -2.97
N LYS A 18 -7.44 -21.00 -3.45
CA LYS A 18 -6.83 -20.90 -4.12
C LYS A 18 -6.57 -20.43 -5.04
N ALA A 19 -6.52 -20.43 -4.99
CA ALA A 19 -6.17 -19.86 -5.93
C ALA A 19 -6.07 -18.81 -6.39
N SER A 20 -6.55 -18.54 -6.56
CA SER A 20 -6.35 -17.38 -7.01
C SER A 20 -5.75 -16.49 -6.20
N ALA A 21 -5.47 -16.95 -5.43
CA ALA A 21 -4.75 -16.24 -4.60
C ALA A 21 -3.82 -15.31 -5.08
N THR A 22 -3.68 -15.38 -6.15
CA THR A 22 -2.69 -14.73 -6.86
C THR A 22 -2.59 -13.28 -6.66
N SER A 23 -3.68 -12.60 -6.45
CA SER A 23 -3.65 -11.17 -6.31
C SER A 23 -3.80 -10.73 -4.88
N GLU A 24 -4.01 -11.65 -3.98
CA GLU A 24 -4.18 -11.28 -2.59
C GLU A 24 -2.86 -11.17 -1.88
N PRO A 25 -2.57 -10.01 -1.26
CA PRO A 25 -1.36 -9.87 -0.47
C PRO A 25 -1.44 -10.77 0.76
N GLY A 26 -0.28 -11.22 1.22
CA GLY A 26 -0.21 -12.06 2.38
C GLY A 26 -0.58 -11.32 3.66
N PRO A 27 -0.60 -12.04 4.79
CA PRO A 27 -0.97 -11.43 6.07
C PRO A 27 -0.11 -10.24 6.46
N ARG A 28 1.10 -10.15 5.94
CA ARG A 28 2.00 -9.04 6.27
C ARG A 28 1.45 -7.69 5.83
N LEU A 29 0.74 -7.66 4.70
CA LEU A 29 0.18 -6.40 4.23
C LEU A 29 -0.98 -5.95 5.11
N GLN A 30 -1.60 -6.87 5.85
CA GLN A 30 -2.67 -6.51 6.77
C GLN A 30 -2.18 -5.54 7.84
N HIS A 31 -0.94 -5.68 8.29
CA HIS A 31 -0.38 -4.74 9.26
C HIS A 31 -0.25 -3.35 8.66
N VAL A 32 0.13 -3.28 7.38
CA VAL A 32 0.21 -2.00 6.69
C VAL A 32 -1.18 -1.40 6.54
N ASN A 33 -2.17 -2.22 6.17
CA ASN A 33 -3.55 -1.77 6.04
C ASN A 33 -4.08 -1.23 7.36
N GLN A 34 -3.77 -1.90 8.47
CA GLN A 34 -4.20 -1.47 9.80
C GLN A 34 -3.56 -0.13 10.17
N TYR A 35 -2.28 0.04 9.86
CA TYR A 35 -1.59 1.29 10.11
C TYR A 35 -2.21 2.42 9.28
N LEU A 36 -2.52 2.13 8.02
CA LEU A 36 -3.15 3.10 7.13
C LEU A 36 -4.52 3.52 7.68
N GLU A 37 -5.33 2.56 8.07
CA GLU A 37 -6.66 2.84 8.61
C GLU A 37 -6.58 3.66 9.88
N LYS A 38 -5.64 3.32 10.76
CA LYS A 38 -5.50 4.02 12.04
C LYS A 38 -5.08 5.46 11.86
N ASN A 39 -4.20 5.73 10.91
CA ASN A 39 -3.61 7.06 10.76
C ASN A 39 -4.31 7.92 9.70
N PHE A 40 -5.10 7.30 8.82
CA PHE A 40 -5.83 8.00 7.78
C PHE A 40 -7.24 7.42 7.68
N PRO A 41 -8.02 7.50 8.78
CA PRO A 41 -9.32 6.80 8.82
C PRO A 41 -10.32 7.31 7.78
N ASP A 42 -10.37 8.60 7.55
CA ASP A 42 -11.33 9.15 6.58
C ASP A 42 -10.96 8.75 5.16
N PHE A 43 -9.67 8.85 4.83
CA PHE A 43 -9.21 8.39 3.53
C PHE A 43 -9.49 6.90 3.35
N PHE A 44 -9.15 6.11 4.36
CA PHE A 44 -9.29 4.65 4.27
C PHE A 44 -10.75 4.24 4.03
N ALA A 45 -11.66 4.81 4.80
CA ALA A 45 -13.08 4.48 4.69
C ALA A 45 -13.62 4.83 3.31
N GLU A 46 -13.29 6.01 2.80
CA GLU A 46 -13.78 6.44 1.51
C GLU A 46 -13.17 5.60 0.38
N ALA A 47 -11.88 5.34 0.45
CA ALA A 47 -11.21 4.54 -0.57
C ALA A 47 -11.75 3.11 -0.60
N ARG A 48 -11.95 2.49 0.56
CA ARG A 48 -12.52 1.15 0.63
C ARG A 48 -13.93 1.12 0.07
N PHE A 49 -14.71 2.15 0.31
CA PHE A 49 -16.04 2.24 -0.27
C PHE A 49 -15.98 2.23 -1.80
N GLN A 50 -15.00 2.92 -2.38
CA GLN A 50 -14.87 3.05 -3.82
C GLN A 50 -14.24 1.82 -4.49
N VAL A 51 -13.21 1.24 -3.87
CA VAL A 51 -12.44 0.17 -4.52
C VAL A 51 -12.66 -1.21 -3.90
N GLY A 52 -13.44 -1.29 -2.82
CA GLY A 52 -13.68 -2.55 -2.15
C GLY A 52 -12.41 -3.11 -1.53
N SER A 53 -12.18 -4.40 -1.71
CA SER A 53 -11.02 -5.06 -1.11
C SER A 53 -9.77 -5.02 -1.99
N ASP A 54 -9.79 -4.25 -3.07
CA ASP A 54 -8.66 -4.19 -3.99
C ASP A 54 -7.55 -3.31 -3.42
N ASP A 55 -6.54 -3.95 -2.84
CA ASP A 55 -5.44 -3.24 -2.20
C ASP A 55 -4.56 -2.50 -3.21
N TYR A 56 -4.45 -2.99 -4.45
CA TYR A 56 -3.68 -2.29 -5.46
C TYR A 56 -4.24 -0.90 -5.69
N PHE A 57 -5.54 -0.80 -5.92
CA PHE A 57 -6.16 0.51 -6.15
C PHE A 57 -6.21 1.34 -4.87
N LEU A 58 -6.32 0.70 -3.71
CA LEU A 58 -6.27 1.41 -2.44
C LEU A 58 -4.97 2.18 -2.31
N TYR A 59 -3.84 1.52 -2.54
CA TYR A 59 -2.53 2.15 -2.37
C TYR A 59 -2.19 3.10 -3.51
N SER A 60 -2.68 2.84 -4.70
CA SER A 60 -2.55 3.81 -5.80
C SER A 60 -3.25 5.12 -5.43
N ARG A 61 -4.47 5.03 -4.92
CA ARG A 61 -5.21 6.20 -4.46
C ARG A 61 -4.52 6.89 -3.29
N PHE A 62 -3.91 6.11 -2.40
CA PHE A 62 -3.19 6.69 -1.28
C PHE A 62 -1.99 7.49 -1.74
N GLY A 63 -1.25 6.98 -2.73
CA GLY A 63 -0.14 7.73 -3.31
C GLY A 63 -0.59 9.05 -3.90
N GLN A 64 -1.71 9.04 -4.63
CA GLN A 64 -2.27 10.25 -5.19
C GLN A 64 -2.72 11.22 -4.10
N TYR A 65 -3.38 10.71 -3.07
CA TYR A 65 -3.81 11.50 -1.93
C TYR A 65 -2.61 12.17 -1.23
N LEU A 66 -1.56 11.39 -0.99
CA LEU A 66 -0.36 11.91 -0.32
C LEU A 66 0.32 12.97 -1.17
N ALA A 67 0.49 12.69 -2.46
CA ALA A 67 1.15 13.62 -3.37
C ALA A 67 0.37 14.94 -3.44
N ARG A 68 -0.95 14.87 -3.55
CA ARG A 68 -1.76 16.07 -3.61
C ARG A 68 -1.75 16.84 -2.30
N SER A 69 -1.73 16.12 -1.18
CA SER A 69 -1.66 16.76 0.13
C SER A 69 -0.38 17.55 0.28
N ILE A 70 0.72 17.03 -0.26
CA ILE A 70 2.01 17.72 -0.23
C ILE A 70 2.00 18.93 -1.16
N GLU A 71 1.54 18.74 -2.40
CA GLU A 71 1.54 19.83 -3.39
C GLU A 71 0.64 20.98 -2.94
N ASN A 72 -0.50 20.68 -2.34
CA ASN A 72 -1.49 21.69 -1.95
C ASN A 72 -1.37 22.12 -0.50
N LYS A 73 -0.37 21.61 0.22
CA LYS A 73 -0.13 21.95 1.63
C LYS A 73 -1.37 21.74 2.49
N ARG A 74 -2.08 20.63 2.24
CA ARG A 74 -3.34 20.35 2.94
C ARG A 74 -3.18 19.51 4.19
N ALA A 75 -2.00 18.95 4.43
CA ALA A 75 -1.76 18.08 5.56
C ALA A 75 -0.62 18.63 6.40
N SER A 76 -0.66 18.34 7.70
CA SER A 76 0.43 18.68 8.58
C SER A 76 1.68 17.90 8.23
N ARG A 77 2.83 18.41 8.66
CA ARG A 77 4.10 17.71 8.45
C ARG A 77 4.05 16.32 9.06
N GLU A 78 3.49 16.19 10.25
CA GLU A 78 3.39 14.90 10.93
C GLU A 78 2.56 13.92 10.13
N LYS A 79 1.45 14.36 9.58
CA LYS A 79 0.59 13.50 8.80
C LYS A 79 1.29 13.02 7.53
N ILE A 80 2.03 13.92 6.90
CA ILE A 80 2.81 13.57 5.72
C ILE A 80 3.87 12.53 6.06
N TYR A 81 4.55 12.69 7.19
CA TYR A 81 5.55 11.71 7.62
C TYR A 81 4.92 10.34 7.86
N ARG A 82 3.71 10.30 8.43
CA ARG A 82 3.00 9.03 8.61
C ARG A 82 2.65 8.40 7.27
N GLY A 83 2.35 9.23 6.27
CA GLY A 83 2.12 8.74 4.92
C GLY A 83 3.34 8.05 4.35
N PHE A 84 4.52 8.64 4.51
CA PHE A 84 5.76 7.99 4.06
C PHE A 84 6.05 6.74 4.88
N THR A 85 5.67 6.73 6.16
CA THR A 85 5.81 5.52 6.97
C THR A 85 4.99 4.37 6.40
N VAL A 86 3.79 4.65 5.88
CA VAL A 86 2.99 3.62 5.21
C VAL A 86 3.79 3.00 4.06
N LEU A 87 4.37 3.84 3.21
CA LEU A 87 5.14 3.37 2.06
C LEU A 87 6.39 2.61 2.49
N ASN A 88 7.05 3.06 3.56
CA ASN A 88 8.21 2.37 4.10
C ASN A 88 7.85 1.00 4.66
N LYS A 89 6.68 0.87 5.26
CA LYS A 89 6.20 -0.44 5.73
C LYS A 89 5.91 -1.37 4.55
N MET A 90 5.34 -0.83 3.47
CA MET A 90 5.14 -1.62 2.25
C MET A 90 6.48 -2.07 1.68
N ALA A 91 7.47 -1.19 1.66
CA ALA A 91 8.79 -1.53 1.14
C ALA A 91 9.43 -2.66 1.93
N ARG A 92 9.22 -2.68 3.24
CA ARG A 92 9.74 -3.75 4.09
C ARG A 92 9.08 -5.08 3.73
N VAL A 93 7.77 -5.08 3.51
CA VAL A 93 7.05 -6.29 3.11
C VAL A 93 7.50 -6.74 1.71
N SER A 94 7.77 -5.78 0.83
CA SER A 94 8.12 -6.06 -0.55
C SER A 94 9.41 -6.88 -0.70
N ALA A 95 10.27 -6.85 0.32
CA ALA A 95 11.52 -7.60 0.28
C ALA A 95 11.26 -9.10 0.13
N LYS A 96 10.11 -9.59 0.61
CA LYS A 96 9.76 -11.01 0.55
C LYS A 96 8.46 -11.26 -0.20
N ASP A 97 7.88 -10.25 -0.81
CA ASP A 97 6.59 -10.38 -1.47
C ASP A 97 6.60 -9.57 -2.76
N PRO A 98 6.87 -10.23 -3.90
CA PRO A 98 6.94 -9.54 -5.19
C PRO A 98 5.62 -8.86 -5.57
N ALA A 99 4.48 -9.39 -5.13
CA ALA A 99 3.20 -8.74 -5.41
C ALA A 99 3.10 -7.39 -4.73
N VAL A 100 3.58 -7.30 -3.48
CA VAL A 100 3.59 -6.04 -2.76
C VAL A 100 4.59 -5.06 -3.39
N ARG A 101 5.74 -5.56 -3.85
CA ARG A 101 6.70 -4.72 -4.55
C ARG A 101 6.06 -4.10 -5.78
N ARG A 102 5.38 -4.91 -6.59
CA ARG A 102 4.71 -4.41 -7.79
C ARG A 102 3.65 -3.38 -7.42
N MET A 103 2.90 -3.66 -6.37
CA MET A 103 1.86 -2.75 -5.88
C MET A 103 2.46 -1.40 -5.47
N LEU A 104 3.56 -1.43 -4.73
CA LEU A 104 4.22 -0.21 -4.26
C LEU A 104 4.78 0.60 -5.44
N VAL A 105 5.45 -0.05 -6.36
CA VAL A 105 6.12 0.63 -7.47
C VAL A 105 5.12 1.21 -8.47
N THR A 106 4.15 0.40 -8.90
CA THR A 106 3.22 0.85 -9.95
C THR A 106 1.99 1.54 -9.38
N GLY A 107 1.84 1.56 -8.07
CA GLY A 107 0.77 2.27 -7.39
C GLY A 107 1.25 3.60 -6.85
N PRO A 108 1.51 3.68 -5.53
CA PRO A 108 1.78 4.98 -4.91
C PRO A 108 3.06 5.66 -5.39
N LEU A 109 4.14 4.92 -5.63
CA LEU A 109 5.38 5.58 -6.06
C LEU A 109 5.23 6.21 -7.43
N GLU A 110 4.51 5.56 -8.32
CA GLU A 110 4.26 6.11 -9.65
C GLU A 110 3.44 7.39 -9.57
N GLN A 111 2.54 7.47 -8.63
CA GLN A 111 1.78 8.71 -8.43
C GLN A 111 2.66 9.83 -7.89
N ILE A 112 3.58 9.50 -6.99
CA ILE A 112 4.43 10.49 -6.33
C ILE A 112 5.41 11.12 -7.30
N ILE A 113 5.97 10.36 -8.25
CA ILE A 113 6.99 10.91 -9.15
C ILE A 113 6.45 12.00 -10.08
N ASP A 114 5.14 12.03 -10.30
CA ASP A 114 4.54 13.07 -11.15
C ASP A 114 4.39 14.40 -10.43
N HIS A 115 4.69 14.46 -9.14
CA HIS A 115 4.54 15.67 -8.35
C HIS A 115 5.89 16.10 -7.79
N PRO A 116 6.50 17.18 -8.32
CA PRO A 116 7.88 17.55 -7.96
C PRO A 116 8.13 17.72 -6.45
N LYS A 117 7.22 18.36 -5.74
CA LYS A 117 7.41 18.56 -4.31
C LYS A 117 7.32 17.24 -3.55
N ALA A 118 6.35 16.40 -3.93
CA ALA A 118 6.20 15.10 -3.29
C ALA A 118 7.41 14.22 -3.59
N ARG A 119 7.90 14.25 -4.82
CA ARG A 119 9.08 13.48 -5.20
C ARG A 119 10.31 13.91 -4.41
N ALA A 120 10.51 15.22 -4.27
CA ALA A 120 11.66 15.74 -3.53
C ALA A 120 11.59 15.31 -2.06
N LEU A 121 10.40 15.37 -1.47
CA LEU A 121 10.23 14.97 -0.08
C LEU A 121 10.37 13.46 0.09
N ALA A 122 9.90 12.69 -0.89
CA ALA A 122 10.04 11.24 -0.88
C ALA A 122 11.51 10.82 -0.85
N ARG A 123 12.36 11.52 -1.58
CA ARG A 123 13.79 11.22 -1.61
C ARG A 123 14.43 11.39 -0.23
N LYS A 124 13.85 12.21 0.62
CA LYS A 124 14.35 12.43 1.97
C LYS A 124 13.73 11.50 3.00
N ARG A 125 12.50 11.06 2.77
CA ARG A 125 11.74 10.36 3.80
C ARG A 125 11.55 8.87 3.58
N LEU A 126 11.70 8.40 2.35
CA LEU A 126 11.57 6.99 2.08
C LEU A 126 12.79 6.22 2.57
N SER A 127 12.56 4.97 2.97
CA SER A 127 13.66 4.07 3.33
C SER A 127 14.53 3.80 2.11
N PRO A 128 15.77 3.30 2.31
CA PRO A 128 16.65 3.03 1.17
C PRO A 128 16.04 2.11 0.12
N VAL A 129 15.30 1.09 0.54
CA VAL A 129 14.66 0.17 -0.40
C VAL A 129 13.63 0.91 -1.24
N ALA A 130 12.76 1.69 -0.60
CA ALA A 130 11.74 2.45 -1.31
C ALA A 130 12.37 3.53 -2.19
N GLN A 131 13.43 4.17 -1.74
CA GLN A 131 14.14 5.15 -2.56
C GLN A 131 14.70 4.51 -3.82
N GLY A 132 15.24 3.29 -3.70
CA GLY A 132 15.73 2.57 -4.86
C GLY A 132 14.65 2.34 -5.89
N TYR A 133 13.47 1.94 -5.44
CA TYR A 133 12.33 1.78 -6.35
C TYR A 133 11.94 3.10 -7.01
N LEU A 134 11.91 4.16 -6.24
CA LEU A 134 11.54 5.48 -6.76
C LEU A 134 12.52 5.95 -7.83
N GLU A 135 13.82 5.81 -7.58
CA GLU A 135 14.84 6.23 -8.55
C GLU A 135 14.75 5.41 -9.83
N GLY A 136 14.39 4.13 -9.73
CA GLY A 136 14.17 3.31 -10.91
C GLY A 136 13.06 3.84 -11.79
N LEU A 137 12.03 4.42 -11.19
CA LEU A 137 10.94 5.02 -11.95
C LEU A 137 11.34 6.35 -12.60
N CYS A 138 12.34 7.02 -12.07
CA CYS A 138 12.79 8.30 -12.59
C CYS A 138 13.74 8.17 -13.77
N GLU A 139 14.25 6.98 -14.03
CA GLU A 139 15.19 6.75 -15.13
C GLU A 139 14.53 6.73 -16.50
#